data_36e8b49377ac97ab9bc4c43e822ab110
#
_entry.id   36e8b49377ac97ab9bc4c43e822ab110
#
_cell.length_a   1.000
_cell.length_b   1.000
_cell.length_c   1.000
_cell.angle_alpha   90.00
_cell.angle_beta   90.00
_cell.angle_gamma   90.00
#
_symmetry.space_group_name_H-M   'P 1'
#
loop_
_entity.id
_entity.type
_entity.pdbx_description
1 polymer ?
#
loop_
_entity_poly.entity_id
_entity_poly.type
_entity_poly.pdbx_seq_one_letter_code
_entity_poly.pdbx_strand_id
1 'polypeptide(L)'
;MNLIYNDLYQFSIHIPPMQFTIHQYLLMCADPILVSTGTMQQAEHILPEIKKLLKGQTLKYILVSHMESDECGGLIAFQKEYPDVITVCSQLCARELPGFGYNGKILAKKQDDLLDGNGFSLKFIDYPSEVHLQNGLAFYEENSKIFFSGDLMLRFGDAVGKTMDSFWKEEIAAIDLERIPNAEKLEVLQKSLLQLNPDLIAVGHGFCIKCK
;
A
#
# COMPACT_ATOMS: atom_id res chain seq x y z
N MET A 1 -8.42 -13.94 4.44
CA MET A 1 -7.02 -13.94 3.99
C MET A 1 -6.88 -14.76 2.73
N ASN A 2 -6.23 -14.23 1.68
CA ASN A 2 -6.03 -14.88 0.39
C ASN A 2 -4.57 -14.71 -0.06
N LEU A 3 -3.93 -15.77 -0.58
CA LEU A 3 -2.66 -15.66 -1.30
C LEU A 3 -3.01 -15.14 -2.71
N ILE A 4 -2.62 -13.89 -3.02
CA ILE A 4 -3.05 -13.23 -4.24
C ILE A 4 -2.01 -13.33 -5.37
N TYR A 5 -0.73 -13.36 -4.99
CA TYR A 5 0.38 -13.43 -5.93
C TYR A 5 1.68 -13.82 -5.20
N ASN A 6 2.45 -14.80 -5.71
CA ASN A 6 3.68 -15.28 -5.08
C ASN A 6 3.55 -15.38 -3.54
N ASP A 7 4.37 -14.61 -2.78
CA ASP A 7 4.35 -14.55 -1.32
C ASP A 7 3.54 -13.38 -0.77
N LEU A 8 2.61 -12.79 -1.57
CA LEU A 8 1.75 -11.68 -1.19
C LEU A 8 0.39 -12.18 -0.70
N TYR A 9 0.12 -12.00 0.58
CA TYR A 9 -1.17 -12.28 1.20
C TYR A 9 -2.01 -11.02 1.29
N GLN A 10 -3.29 -11.13 0.89
CA GLN A 10 -4.28 -10.07 0.95
C GLN A 10 -5.27 -10.34 2.08
N PHE A 11 -5.50 -9.33 2.90
CA PHE A 11 -6.60 -9.24 3.86
C PHE A 11 -7.61 -8.23 3.32
N SER A 12 -8.87 -8.56 3.32
CA SER A 12 -9.89 -7.73 2.68
C SER A 12 -11.15 -7.67 3.48
N ILE A 13 -11.79 -6.51 3.45
CA ILE A 13 -13.16 -6.33 3.89
C ILE A 13 -13.99 -5.69 2.77
N HIS A 14 -15.13 -6.29 2.44
CA HIS A 14 -16.07 -5.71 1.50
C HIS A 14 -17.19 -4.99 2.26
N ILE A 15 -17.54 -3.79 1.80
CA ILE A 15 -18.59 -2.93 2.33
C ILE A 15 -19.72 -2.85 1.29
N PRO A 16 -20.72 -3.75 1.34
CA PRO A 16 -21.72 -3.91 0.28
C PRO A 16 -22.50 -2.63 -0.08
N PRO A 17 -22.94 -1.80 0.90
CA PRO A 17 -23.68 -0.58 0.57
C PRO A 17 -22.92 0.41 -0.29
N MET A 18 -21.57 0.42 -0.16
CA MET A 18 -20.70 1.29 -0.91
C MET A 18 -20.13 0.64 -2.17
N GLN A 19 -20.35 -0.68 -2.36
CA GLN A 19 -19.65 -1.48 -3.37
C GLN A 19 -18.13 -1.26 -3.30
N PHE A 20 -17.58 -1.28 -2.09
CA PHE A 20 -16.22 -0.90 -1.82
C PHE A 20 -15.48 -2.00 -1.08
N THR A 21 -14.26 -2.33 -1.49
CA THR A 21 -13.42 -3.33 -0.85
C THR A 21 -12.12 -2.68 -0.42
N ILE A 22 -11.75 -2.83 0.84
CA ILE A 22 -10.53 -2.30 1.43
C ILE A 22 -9.54 -3.44 1.59
N HIS A 23 -8.28 -3.20 1.31
CA HIS A 23 -7.22 -4.21 1.36
C HIS A 23 -6.05 -3.81 2.26
N GLN A 24 -5.48 -4.80 2.93
CA GLN A 24 -4.16 -4.76 3.53
C GLN A 24 -3.36 -5.93 2.96
N TYR A 25 -2.04 -5.78 2.84
CA TYR A 25 -1.19 -6.82 2.25
C TYR A 25 -0.03 -7.17 3.15
N LEU A 26 0.27 -8.46 3.27
CA LEU A 26 1.50 -8.95 3.89
C LEU A 26 2.38 -9.59 2.81
N LEU A 27 3.53 -8.97 2.55
CA LEU A 27 4.57 -9.55 1.73
C LEU A 27 5.50 -10.38 2.62
N MET A 28 5.50 -11.70 2.38
CA MET A 28 6.34 -12.65 3.11
C MET A 28 7.72 -12.74 2.45
N CYS A 29 8.71 -12.16 3.12
CA CYS A 29 10.12 -12.26 2.77
C CYS A 29 10.94 -12.40 4.05
N ALA A 30 12.28 -12.35 3.98
CA ALA A 30 13.12 -12.49 5.17
C ALA A 30 12.91 -11.33 6.16
N ASP A 31 12.63 -10.11 5.66
CA ASP A 31 12.17 -8.97 6.46
C ASP A 31 10.69 -8.65 6.09
N PRO A 32 9.67 -9.27 6.71
CA PRO A 32 8.28 -9.15 6.29
C PRO A 32 7.74 -7.72 6.32
N ILE A 33 6.89 -7.42 5.34
CA ILE A 33 6.32 -6.09 5.13
C ILE A 33 4.80 -6.16 5.15
N LEU A 34 4.15 -5.34 5.99
CA LEU A 34 2.72 -5.07 5.93
C LEU A 34 2.49 -3.77 5.16
N VAL A 35 1.62 -3.79 4.17
CA VAL A 35 1.17 -2.59 3.45
C VAL A 35 -0.23 -2.26 3.91
N SER A 36 -0.40 -1.06 4.45
CA SER A 36 -1.60 -0.58 5.15
C SER A 36 -1.95 -1.41 6.39
N THR A 37 -2.49 -0.78 7.41
CA THR A 37 -2.89 -1.46 8.66
C THR A 37 -4.39 -1.69 8.77
N GLY A 38 -5.16 -1.04 7.91
CA GLY A 38 -6.59 -0.90 8.11
C GLY A 38 -6.93 0.05 9.26
N THR A 39 -8.22 0.19 9.52
CA THR A 39 -8.73 0.83 10.73
C THR A 39 -8.29 0.03 11.98
N MET A 40 -8.42 0.61 13.17
CA MET A 40 -8.14 -0.11 14.43
C MET A 40 -8.90 -1.45 14.50
N GLN A 41 -10.17 -1.45 14.13
CA GLN A 41 -10.99 -2.67 14.14
C GLN A 41 -10.51 -3.71 13.13
N GLN A 42 -10.10 -3.28 11.93
CA GLN A 42 -9.54 -4.18 10.93
C GLN A 42 -8.19 -4.75 11.41
N ALA A 43 -7.33 -3.92 11.99
CA ALA A 43 -6.05 -4.35 12.56
C ALA A 43 -6.22 -5.43 13.63
N GLU A 44 -7.17 -5.27 14.55
CA GLU A 44 -7.49 -6.29 15.56
C GLU A 44 -7.91 -7.62 14.94
N HIS A 45 -8.59 -7.59 13.80
CA HIS A 45 -9.02 -8.80 13.07
C HIS A 45 -7.89 -9.49 12.33
N ILE A 46 -7.03 -8.72 11.65
CA ILE A 46 -5.98 -9.30 10.79
C ILE A 46 -4.71 -9.65 11.56
N LEU A 47 -4.43 -9.01 12.69
CA LEU A 47 -3.24 -9.25 13.50
C LEU A 47 -3.04 -10.73 13.89
N PRO A 48 -4.06 -11.46 14.39
CA PRO A 48 -3.92 -12.89 14.68
C PRO A 48 -3.60 -13.74 13.44
N GLU A 49 -4.11 -13.37 12.28
CA GLU A 49 -3.84 -14.06 11.01
C GLU A 49 -2.40 -13.81 10.55
N ILE A 50 -1.94 -12.56 10.65
CA ILE A 50 -0.55 -12.18 10.36
C ILE A 50 0.42 -12.95 11.27
N LYS A 51 0.13 -13.04 12.56
CA LYS A 51 0.96 -13.83 13.51
C LYS A 51 1.08 -15.30 13.08
N LYS A 52 0.00 -15.91 12.63
CA LYS A 52 0.01 -17.29 12.12
C LYS A 52 0.88 -17.44 10.87
N LEU A 53 0.83 -16.47 9.94
CA LEU A 53 1.66 -16.50 8.74
C LEU A 53 3.14 -16.31 9.05
N LEU A 54 3.46 -15.39 9.95
CA LEU A 54 4.83 -15.08 10.35
C LEU A 54 5.52 -16.25 11.12
N LYS A 55 4.75 -17.17 11.72
CA LYS A 55 5.29 -18.37 12.40
C LYS A 55 6.43 -18.07 13.38
N GLY A 56 6.33 -16.95 14.10
CA GLY A 56 7.36 -16.50 15.06
C GLY A 56 8.39 -15.53 14.44
N GLN A 57 8.35 -15.28 13.14
CA GLN A 57 9.11 -14.20 12.52
C GLN A 57 8.53 -12.85 12.96
N THR A 58 9.39 -11.84 13.10
CA THR A 58 8.96 -10.49 13.47
C THR A 58 8.53 -9.69 12.23
N LEU A 59 7.39 -9.01 12.31
CA LEU A 59 7.03 -8.00 11.30
C LEU A 59 8.06 -6.87 11.34
N LYS A 60 8.69 -6.60 10.21
CA LYS A 60 9.82 -5.65 10.14
C LYS A 60 9.41 -4.26 9.71
N TYR A 61 8.54 -4.16 8.72
CA TYR A 61 8.11 -2.88 8.16
C TYR A 61 6.58 -2.80 8.02
N ILE A 62 6.06 -1.60 8.17
CA ILE A 62 4.70 -1.23 7.78
C ILE A 62 4.80 -0.06 6.81
N LEU A 63 4.26 -0.22 5.60
CA LEU A 63 4.19 0.85 4.61
C LEU A 63 2.84 1.54 4.71
N VAL A 64 2.85 2.86 4.80
CA VAL A 64 1.66 3.72 4.84
C VAL A 64 1.70 4.67 3.66
N SER A 65 0.70 4.57 2.78
CA SER A 65 0.61 5.40 1.58
C SER A 65 0.24 6.85 1.92
N HIS A 66 -0.76 7.05 2.81
CA HIS A 66 -1.25 8.36 3.24
C HIS A 66 -1.97 8.29 4.59
N MET A 67 -2.40 9.47 5.11
CA MET A 67 -3.00 9.60 6.44
C MET A 67 -4.51 9.40 6.40
N GLU A 68 -4.97 8.17 6.20
CA GLU A 68 -6.38 7.82 6.37
C GLU A 68 -6.56 6.65 7.33
N SER A 69 -7.76 6.51 7.86
CA SER A 69 -8.03 5.54 8.93
C SER A 69 -7.86 4.09 8.47
N ASP A 70 -8.17 3.79 7.23
CA ASP A 70 -8.03 2.47 6.63
C ASP A 70 -6.61 2.18 6.11
N GLU A 71 -5.76 3.20 6.05
CA GLU A 71 -4.34 3.05 5.75
C GLU A 71 -3.48 2.90 7.02
N CYS A 72 -3.69 3.76 8.02
CA CYS A 72 -2.81 3.87 9.18
C CYS A 72 -3.49 3.74 10.56
N GLY A 73 -4.82 3.56 10.59
CA GLY A 73 -5.58 3.55 11.86
C GLY A 73 -5.18 2.44 12.83
N GLY A 74 -4.66 1.33 12.33
CA GLY A 74 -4.21 0.18 13.12
C GLY A 74 -2.75 0.23 13.60
N LEU A 75 -1.97 1.27 13.25
CA LEU A 75 -0.52 1.34 13.55
C LEU A 75 -0.19 1.09 15.02
N ILE A 76 -0.97 1.64 15.95
CA ILE A 76 -0.74 1.48 17.40
C ILE A 76 -0.90 0.01 17.83
N ALA A 77 -1.86 -0.72 17.25
CA ALA A 77 -2.06 -2.14 17.55
C ALA A 77 -0.86 -2.97 17.08
N PHE A 78 -0.38 -2.71 15.87
CA PHE A 78 0.80 -3.39 15.35
C PHE A 78 2.08 -3.03 16.10
N GLN A 79 2.27 -1.75 16.47
CA GLN A 79 3.42 -1.32 17.27
C GLN A 79 3.44 -2.00 18.65
N LYS A 80 2.29 -2.18 19.27
CA LYS A 80 2.18 -2.87 20.56
C LYS A 80 2.60 -4.33 20.46
N GLU A 81 2.25 -5.00 19.36
CA GLU A 81 2.60 -6.42 19.13
C GLU A 81 4.05 -6.56 18.63
N TYR A 82 4.53 -5.64 17.81
CA TYR A 82 5.87 -5.62 17.22
C TYR A 82 6.58 -4.30 17.57
N PRO A 83 7.16 -4.16 18.78
CA PRO A 83 7.71 -2.88 19.25
C PRO A 83 8.85 -2.32 18.41
N ASP A 84 9.53 -3.18 17.64
CA ASP A 84 10.65 -2.82 16.79
C ASP A 84 10.26 -2.57 15.32
N VAL A 85 8.96 -2.68 14.98
CA VAL A 85 8.47 -2.43 13.62
C VAL A 85 8.76 -1.00 13.20
N ILE A 86 9.16 -0.83 11.94
CA ILE A 86 9.46 0.47 11.34
C ILE A 86 8.31 0.86 10.41
N THR A 87 7.64 1.96 10.72
CA THR A 87 6.64 2.56 9.81
C THR A 87 7.36 3.38 8.74
N VAL A 88 7.15 3.03 7.48
CA VAL A 88 7.70 3.73 6.32
C VAL A 88 6.57 4.51 5.65
N CYS A 89 6.73 5.81 5.51
CA CYS A 89 5.68 6.69 5.00
C CYS A 89 6.26 7.98 4.40
N SER A 90 5.40 8.84 3.86
CA SER A 90 5.81 10.16 3.37
C SER A 90 6.28 11.07 4.51
N GLN A 91 6.99 12.16 4.16
CA GLN A 91 7.40 13.19 5.12
C GLN A 91 6.19 13.84 5.82
N LEU A 92 5.06 14.00 5.10
CA LEU A 92 3.83 14.52 5.67
C LEU A 92 3.30 13.58 6.75
N CYS A 93 3.15 12.28 6.44
CA CYS A 93 2.70 11.29 7.41
C CYS A 93 3.63 11.21 8.63
N ALA A 94 4.95 11.23 8.41
CA ALA A 94 5.94 11.18 9.49
C ALA A 94 5.81 12.36 10.47
N ARG A 95 5.41 13.52 9.99
CA ARG A 95 5.16 14.70 10.81
C ARG A 95 3.83 14.61 11.58
N GLU A 96 2.79 14.05 10.96
CA GLU A 96 1.44 14.03 11.52
C GLU A 96 1.20 12.88 12.51
N LEU A 97 1.75 11.69 12.24
CA LEU A 97 1.54 10.49 13.05
C LEU A 97 1.77 10.67 14.56
N PRO A 98 2.81 11.39 15.03
CA PRO A 98 2.99 11.67 16.47
C PRO A 98 1.84 12.47 17.08
N GLY A 99 1.23 13.39 16.31
CA GLY A 99 0.05 14.16 16.73
C GLY A 99 -1.19 13.30 16.97
N PHE A 100 -1.29 12.14 16.32
CA PHE A 100 -2.33 11.12 16.53
C PHE A 100 -1.95 10.06 17.58
N GLY A 101 -0.86 10.29 18.32
CA GLY A 101 -0.43 9.40 19.41
C GLY A 101 0.45 8.23 19.00
N TYR A 102 0.89 8.17 17.75
CA TYR A 102 1.85 7.16 17.31
C TYR A 102 3.27 7.55 17.76
N ASN A 103 3.95 6.65 18.48
CA ASN A 103 5.30 6.89 19.03
C ASN A 103 6.31 5.82 18.59
N GLY A 104 5.98 5.05 17.53
CA GLY A 104 6.86 4.04 16.94
C GLY A 104 8.01 4.63 16.12
N LYS A 105 8.83 3.71 15.60
CA LYS A 105 9.93 4.08 14.69
C LYS A 105 9.35 4.49 13.34
N ILE A 106 9.74 5.65 12.83
CA ILE A 106 9.28 6.18 11.54
C ILE A 106 10.48 6.39 10.62
N LEU A 107 10.37 5.93 9.38
CA LEU A 107 11.30 6.18 8.31
C LEU A 107 10.56 6.94 7.19
N ALA A 108 10.85 8.23 7.06
CA ALA A 108 10.25 9.05 6.00
C ALA A 108 10.93 8.79 4.65
N LYS A 109 10.12 8.69 3.61
CA LYS A 109 10.54 8.49 2.21
C LYS A 109 9.84 9.49 1.29
N LYS A 110 10.39 9.66 0.09
CA LYS A 110 9.88 10.56 -0.97
C LYS A 110 10.14 9.95 -2.34
N GLN A 111 9.71 10.66 -3.38
CA GLN A 111 9.98 10.29 -4.78
C GLN A 111 11.41 9.82 -5.01
N ASP A 112 11.56 8.69 -5.69
CA ASP A 112 12.81 8.03 -6.10
C ASP A 112 13.73 7.56 -4.97
N ASP A 113 13.33 7.69 -3.70
CA ASP A 113 14.04 7.00 -2.62
C ASP A 113 13.97 5.47 -2.80
N LEU A 114 14.96 4.78 -2.26
CA LEU A 114 15.02 3.31 -2.21
C LEU A 114 15.03 2.83 -0.75
N LEU A 115 14.54 1.63 -0.53
CA LEU A 115 14.69 0.88 0.71
C LEU A 115 14.94 -0.58 0.40
N ASP A 116 16.16 -1.00 0.62
CA ASP A 116 16.57 -2.39 0.48
C ASP A 116 16.54 -3.09 1.84
N GLY A 117 16.06 -4.33 1.84
CA GLY A 117 16.05 -5.20 3.01
C GLY A 117 16.32 -6.65 2.63
N ASN A 118 16.20 -7.56 3.58
CA ASN A 118 16.42 -8.97 3.29
C ASN A 118 15.22 -9.56 2.53
N GLY A 119 15.40 -9.72 1.21
CA GLY A 119 14.42 -10.33 0.31
C GLY A 119 13.45 -9.35 -0.34
N PHE A 120 13.70 -8.04 -0.26
CA PHE A 120 12.95 -7.03 -0.99
C PHE A 120 13.81 -5.83 -1.40
N SER A 121 13.35 -5.12 -2.44
CA SER A 121 13.86 -3.81 -2.85
C SER A 121 12.68 -2.91 -3.22
N LEU A 122 12.47 -1.82 -2.47
CA LEU A 122 11.36 -0.90 -2.65
C LEU A 122 11.83 0.41 -3.27
N LYS A 123 11.13 0.84 -4.33
CA LYS A 123 11.19 2.19 -4.88
C LYS A 123 9.92 2.95 -4.53
N PHE A 124 10.05 4.23 -4.20
CA PHE A 124 8.95 5.08 -3.76
C PHE A 124 8.55 6.07 -4.86
N ILE A 125 7.25 6.21 -5.07
CA ILE A 125 6.66 7.09 -6.07
C ILE A 125 5.64 8.00 -5.40
N ASP A 126 5.90 9.31 -5.40
CA ASP A 126 4.95 10.30 -4.90
C ASP A 126 3.79 10.45 -5.88
N TYR A 127 2.57 10.54 -5.37
CA TYR A 127 1.43 11.00 -6.15
C TYR A 127 0.80 12.25 -5.52
N PRO A 128 0.24 13.17 -6.35
CA PRO A 128 -0.17 14.49 -5.88
C PRO A 128 -1.46 14.46 -5.07
N SER A 129 -1.67 15.51 -4.28
CA SER A 129 -2.84 15.65 -3.39
C SER A 129 -4.19 15.70 -4.12
N GLU A 130 -4.18 15.98 -5.41
CA GLU A 130 -5.37 15.96 -6.25
C GLU A 130 -6.01 14.58 -6.37
N VAL A 131 -5.23 13.51 -6.13
CA VAL A 131 -5.75 12.14 -6.09
C VAL A 131 -6.72 11.98 -4.92
N HIS A 132 -6.32 12.43 -3.72
CA HIS A 132 -7.09 12.19 -2.52
C HIS A 132 -6.75 13.14 -1.36
N LEU A 133 -7.06 14.42 -1.47
CA LEU A 133 -6.92 15.47 -0.43
C LEU A 133 -5.50 15.71 0.11
N GLN A 134 -4.57 14.79 -0.02
CA GLN A 134 -3.19 14.89 0.42
C GLN A 134 -2.24 14.13 -0.52
N ASN A 135 -0.97 14.51 -0.50
CA ASN A 135 0.06 13.76 -1.22
C ASN A 135 0.19 12.37 -0.64
N GLY A 136 0.20 11.38 -1.50
CA GLY A 136 0.41 9.98 -1.12
C GLY A 136 1.72 9.42 -1.65
N LEU A 137 2.02 8.21 -1.20
CA LEU A 137 3.22 7.46 -1.54
C LEU A 137 2.83 6.07 -2.03
N ALA A 138 3.09 5.77 -3.28
CA ALA A 138 3.00 4.43 -3.83
C ALA A 138 4.34 3.72 -3.70
N PHE A 139 4.33 2.38 -3.73
CA PHE A 139 5.52 1.56 -3.51
C PHE A 139 5.67 0.56 -4.65
N TYR A 140 6.86 0.45 -5.21
CA TYR A 140 7.18 -0.58 -6.19
C TYR A 140 8.21 -1.54 -5.62
N GLU A 141 7.82 -2.81 -5.45
CA GLU A 141 8.73 -3.87 -5.04
C GLU A 141 9.35 -4.49 -6.29
N GLU A 142 10.65 -4.29 -6.46
CA GLU A 142 11.37 -4.57 -7.70
C GLU A 142 11.62 -6.06 -7.93
N ASN A 143 11.82 -6.87 -6.86
CA ASN A 143 12.17 -8.29 -6.99
C ASN A 143 10.97 -9.12 -7.47
N SER A 144 9.78 -8.91 -6.90
CA SER A 144 8.53 -9.58 -7.29
C SER A 144 7.68 -8.77 -8.26
N LYS A 145 8.13 -7.55 -8.62
CA LYS A 145 7.45 -6.62 -9.53
C LYS A 145 6.02 -6.32 -9.13
N ILE A 146 5.82 -5.99 -7.86
CA ILE A 146 4.53 -5.62 -7.32
C ILE A 146 4.46 -4.10 -7.14
N PHE A 147 3.45 -3.47 -7.73
CA PHE A 147 3.15 -2.05 -7.52
C PHE A 147 1.99 -1.91 -6.53
N PHE A 148 2.25 -1.35 -5.36
CA PHE A 148 1.26 -1.00 -4.37
C PHE A 148 0.80 0.44 -4.61
N SER A 149 -0.39 0.60 -5.15
CA SER A 149 -0.85 1.90 -5.65
C SER A 149 -1.46 2.81 -4.57
N GLY A 150 -1.77 2.29 -3.38
CA GLY A 150 -2.64 3.02 -2.46
C GLY A 150 -3.92 3.43 -3.18
N ASP A 151 -4.34 4.66 -3.03
CA ASP A 151 -5.54 5.22 -3.65
C ASP A 151 -5.32 5.82 -5.03
N LEU A 152 -4.08 5.78 -5.54
CA LEU A 152 -3.79 6.28 -6.89
C LEU A 152 -4.63 5.54 -7.96
N MET A 153 -4.71 4.23 -7.85
CA MET A 153 -5.51 3.36 -8.71
C MET A 153 -6.52 2.61 -7.86
N LEU A 154 -7.80 2.91 -7.97
CA LEU A 154 -8.86 2.25 -7.22
C LEU A 154 -10.01 1.81 -8.13
N ARG A 155 -10.75 0.81 -7.67
CA ARG A 155 -11.94 0.29 -8.34
C ARG A 155 -13.02 -0.05 -7.32
N PHE A 156 -14.26 0.01 -7.74
CA PHE A 156 -15.40 -0.39 -6.90
C PHE A 156 -15.76 -1.86 -7.12
N GLY A 157 -16.51 -2.45 -6.22
CA GLY A 157 -17.04 -3.80 -6.29
C GLY A 157 -16.57 -4.73 -5.17
N ASP A 158 -17.12 -5.93 -5.14
CA ASP A 158 -16.67 -7.02 -4.28
C ASP A 158 -15.43 -7.67 -4.90
N ALA A 159 -14.27 -7.34 -4.37
CA ALA A 159 -12.96 -7.73 -4.88
C ALA A 159 -12.16 -8.63 -3.92
N VAL A 160 -12.81 -9.23 -2.93
CA VAL A 160 -12.14 -10.10 -1.94
C VAL A 160 -11.47 -11.28 -2.63
N GLY A 161 -10.12 -11.30 -2.62
CA GLY A 161 -9.32 -12.37 -3.24
C GLY A 161 -9.42 -12.43 -4.77
N LYS A 162 -9.91 -11.37 -5.41
CA LYS A 162 -10.12 -11.34 -6.87
C LYS A 162 -9.07 -10.49 -7.58
N THR A 163 -8.71 -10.91 -8.78
CA THR A 163 -7.85 -10.18 -9.70
C THR A 163 -8.54 -9.99 -11.04
N MET A 164 -8.11 -9.00 -11.80
CA MET A 164 -8.45 -8.82 -13.20
C MET A 164 -7.17 -8.66 -14.03
N ASP A 165 -7.26 -8.91 -15.33
CA ASP A 165 -6.14 -8.71 -16.25
C ASP A 165 -6.24 -7.34 -16.91
N SER A 166 -5.11 -6.66 -17.07
CA SER A 166 -5.00 -5.41 -17.83
C SER A 166 -3.56 -5.21 -18.33
N PHE A 167 -3.31 -4.09 -19.00
CA PHE A 167 -1.98 -3.68 -19.42
C PHE A 167 -1.52 -2.48 -18.59
N TRP A 168 -0.25 -2.52 -18.12
CA TRP A 168 0.30 -1.43 -17.30
C TRP A 168 0.11 -0.05 -17.93
N LYS A 169 0.33 0.06 -19.24
CA LYS A 169 0.15 1.33 -19.97
C LYS A 169 -1.30 1.82 -19.98
N GLU A 170 -2.28 0.90 -20.02
CA GLU A 170 -3.70 1.26 -19.95
C GLU A 170 -4.07 1.76 -18.56
N GLU A 171 -3.54 1.12 -17.52
CA GLU A 171 -3.75 1.56 -16.14
C GLU A 171 -3.15 2.95 -15.87
N ILE A 172 -1.96 3.24 -16.43
CA ILE A 172 -1.38 4.60 -16.37
C ILE A 172 -2.26 5.60 -17.12
N ALA A 173 -2.73 5.26 -18.32
CA ALA A 173 -3.56 6.14 -19.13
C ALA A 173 -4.94 6.42 -18.49
N ALA A 174 -5.43 5.51 -17.66
CA ALA A 174 -6.68 5.70 -16.91
C ALA A 174 -6.54 6.71 -15.75
N ILE A 175 -5.32 7.08 -15.36
CA ILE A 175 -5.08 8.22 -14.48
C ILE A 175 -5.05 9.47 -15.37
N ASP A 176 -6.16 10.17 -15.45
CA ASP A 176 -6.37 11.30 -16.36
C ASP A 176 -6.61 12.63 -15.61
N LEU A 177 -7.01 13.66 -16.35
CA LEU A 177 -7.29 14.99 -15.80
C LEU A 177 -8.55 15.04 -14.93
N GLU A 178 -9.43 14.03 -14.97
CA GLU A 178 -10.54 13.92 -14.05
C GLU A 178 -10.01 13.51 -12.66
N ARG A 179 -9.02 12.61 -12.65
CA ARG A 179 -8.37 12.14 -11.41
C ARG A 179 -7.35 13.16 -10.86
N ILE A 180 -6.57 13.79 -11.74
CA ILE A 180 -5.54 14.77 -11.38
C ILE A 180 -5.75 16.01 -12.26
N PRO A 181 -6.57 16.98 -11.83
CA PRO A 181 -6.90 18.18 -12.62
C PRO A 181 -5.73 19.19 -12.67
N ASN A 182 -4.53 18.70 -12.92
CA ASN A 182 -3.29 19.46 -13.11
C ASN A 182 -2.41 18.70 -14.13
N ALA A 183 -2.37 19.21 -15.36
CA ALA A 183 -1.70 18.54 -16.48
C ALA A 183 -0.20 18.33 -16.23
N GLU A 184 0.50 19.27 -15.60
CA GLU A 184 1.93 19.17 -15.30
C GLU A 184 2.20 18.06 -14.28
N LYS A 185 1.45 18.02 -13.19
CA LYS A 185 1.58 16.97 -12.16
C LYS A 185 1.21 15.59 -12.71
N LEU A 186 0.16 15.51 -13.53
CA LEU A 186 -0.24 14.29 -14.20
C LEU A 186 0.87 13.77 -15.11
N GLU A 187 1.46 14.62 -15.95
CA GLU A 187 2.55 14.25 -16.85
C GLU A 187 3.78 13.73 -16.08
N VAL A 188 4.17 14.42 -15.00
CA VAL A 188 5.29 14.00 -14.15
C VAL A 188 5.03 12.63 -13.54
N LEU A 189 3.84 12.41 -12.99
CA LEU A 189 3.48 11.11 -12.41
C LEU A 189 3.47 10.00 -13.47
N GLN A 190 2.80 10.22 -14.61
CA GLN A 190 2.75 9.22 -15.69
C GLN A 190 4.15 8.86 -16.19
N LYS A 191 5.05 9.84 -16.34
CA LYS A 191 6.46 9.59 -16.71
C LYS A 191 7.18 8.71 -15.67
N SER A 192 6.97 8.96 -14.38
CA SER A 192 7.55 8.15 -13.32
C SER A 192 7.02 6.71 -13.36
N LEU A 193 5.72 6.53 -13.54
CA LEU A 193 5.08 5.20 -13.63
C LEU A 193 5.54 4.43 -14.87
N LEU A 194 5.74 5.09 -16.02
CA LEU A 194 6.23 4.45 -17.25
C LEU A 194 7.64 3.87 -17.13
N GLN A 195 8.42 4.23 -16.10
CA GLN A 195 9.71 3.63 -15.82
C GLN A 195 9.59 2.27 -15.10
N LEU A 196 8.41 1.93 -14.61
CA LEU A 196 8.14 0.68 -13.88
C LEU A 196 7.59 -0.38 -14.83
N ASN A 197 7.72 -1.64 -14.42
CA ASN A 197 7.17 -2.78 -15.16
C ASN A 197 6.60 -3.81 -14.18
N PRO A 198 5.47 -3.52 -13.52
CA PRO A 198 4.87 -4.44 -12.57
C PRO A 198 4.22 -5.63 -13.27
N ASP A 199 4.26 -6.79 -12.61
CA ASP A 199 3.48 -7.97 -12.96
C ASP A 199 2.13 -7.96 -12.22
N LEU A 200 2.07 -7.26 -11.06
CA LEU A 200 0.86 -7.08 -10.27
C LEU A 200 0.73 -5.64 -9.78
N ILE A 201 -0.49 -5.09 -9.87
CA ILE A 201 -0.89 -3.89 -9.11
C ILE A 201 -1.74 -4.34 -7.93
N ALA A 202 -1.23 -4.13 -6.72
CA ALA A 202 -1.92 -4.35 -5.46
C ALA A 202 -2.54 -3.00 -5.03
N VAL A 203 -3.83 -2.84 -5.30
CA VAL A 203 -4.57 -1.60 -5.05
C VAL A 203 -5.01 -1.51 -3.59
N GLY A 204 -5.17 -0.31 -3.05
CA GLY A 204 -5.81 -0.10 -1.74
C GLY A 204 -7.28 -0.55 -1.75
N HIS A 205 -7.96 -0.35 -2.89
CA HIS A 205 -9.39 -0.61 -3.04
C HIS A 205 -9.74 -1.26 -4.36
N GLY A 206 -10.53 -2.36 -4.30
CA GLY A 206 -11.09 -3.04 -5.46
C GLY A 206 -10.19 -4.15 -6.02
N PHE A 207 -10.33 -4.45 -7.30
CA PHE A 207 -9.66 -5.60 -7.93
C PHE A 207 -8.17 -5.35 -8.08
N CYS A 208 -7.32 -6.27 -7.59
CA CYS A 208 -5.91 -6.30 -7.97
C CYS A 208 -5.77 -6.61 -9.47
N ILE A 209 -4.74 -6.07 -10.10
CA ILE A 209 -4.58 -6.14 -11.55
C ILE A 209 -3.33 -6.92 -11.89
N LYS A 210 -3.49 -8.01 -12.65
CA LYS A 210 -2.38 -8.74 -13.27
C LYS A 210 -2.02 -8.03 -14.57
N CYS A 211 -0.79 -7.52 -14.64
CA CYS A 211 -0.28 -6.86 -15.84
C CYS A 211 0.17 -7.89 -16.89
N LYS A 212 -0.21 -7.63 -18.16
CA LYS A 212 0.17 -8.43 -19.35
C LYS A 212 1.20 -7.70 -20.18
#